data_1130e7735e07d68ad66c30752d7f9436
#
_entry.id   1130e7735e07d68ad66c30752d7f9436
#
_cell.length_a   1.000
_cell.length_b   1.000
_cell.length_c   1.000
_cell.angle_alpha   90.00
_cell.angle_beta   90.00
_cell.angle_gamma   90.00
#
_symmetry.space_group_name_H-M   'P 1'
#
loop_
_entity.id
_entity.type
_entity.pdbx_description
1 polymer ?
#
loop_
_entity_poly.entity_id
_entity_poly.type
_entity_poly.pdbx_seq_one_letter_code
_entity_poly.pdbx_strand_id
1 'polypeptide(L)'
;MRWIQESGFYRGTGDKMIRPAIIGWREWVGLPELQRAPLLSKIDTGAWSNTLHAADIEIIESRPESRIRFRLEEEGGWVERPIQRWRRIRDSGGHETLRPVIRTTIEIASRDFDIEVCLADRSTLKHRMILGRNFLRLGFIVNPSRQCIHTMIRSEERIEMGSMD
;
A
#
# COMPACT_ATOMS: atom_id res chain seq x y z
N MET A 1 -15.48 -2.39 16.55
CA MET A 1 -14.94 -1.02 16.53
C MET A 1 -16.04 -0.09 15.99
N ARG A 2 -16.63 0.75 16.82
CA ARG A 2 -17.65 1.72 16.39
C ARG A 2 -16.94 2.95 15.82
N TRP A 3 -17.24 3.30 14.59
CA TRP A 3 -16.84 4.56 13.99
C TRP A 3 -17.84 5.62 14.41
N ILE A 4 -17.39 6.65 15.11
CA ILE A 4 -18.21 7.81 15.43
C ILE A 4 -17.83 8.88 14.42
N GLN A 5 -18.77 9.24 13.56
CA GLN A 5 -18.65 10.36 12.66
C GLN A 5 -19.09 11.62 13.42
N GLU A 6 -18.15 12.41 13.86
CA GLU A 6 -18.41 13.77 14.31
C GLU A 6 -17.63 14.74 13.41
N SER A 7 -18.37 15.65 12.79
CA SER A 7 -17.85 16.85 12.10
C SER A 7 -16.74 16.64 11.06
N GLY A 8 -16.85 15.64 10.18
CA GLY A 8 -15.91 15.47 9.07
C GLY A 8 -14.52 14.99 9.44
N PHE A 9 -14.35 14.40 10.61
CA PHE A 9 -13.11 13.79 11.08
C PHE A 9 -13.30 12.31 11.36
N TYR A 10 -12.28 11.51 11.13
CA TYR A 10 -12.23 10.09 11.45
C TYR A 10 -11.21 9.85 12.57
N ARG A 11 -11.53 8.98 13.52
CA ARG A 11 -10.53 8.51 14.49
C ARG A 11 -9.63 7.46 13.84
N GLY A 12 -8.35 7.76 13.73
CA GLY A 12 -7.31 6.78 13.43
C GLY A 12 -7.04 5.86 14.62
N THR A 13 -6.19 4.86 14.44
CA THR A 13 -5.66 4.01 15.52
C THR A 13 -4.70 4.85 16.39
N GLY A 14 -5.25 5.52 17.37
CA GLY A 14 -4.57 6.48 18.25
C GLY A 14 -5.29 7.83 18.17
N ASP A 15 -5.63 8.39 19.26
CA ASP A 15 -6.53 9.52 19.56
C ASP A 15 -6.40 10.83 18.71
N LYS A 16 -5.82 10.77 17.51
CA LYS A 16 -5.74 11.92 16.59
C LYS A 16 -6.88 11.92 15.59
N MET A 17 -7.67 12.98 15.60
CA MET A 17 -8.66 13.30 14.58
C MET A 17 -7.94 13.58 13.25
N ILE A 18 -8.07 12.70 12.27
CA ILE A 18 -7.46 12.87 10.94
C ILE A 18 -8.52 13.45 10.00
N ARG A 19 -8.20 14.59 9.38
CA ARG A 19 -9.04 15.11 8.28
C ARG A 19 -8.93 14.15 7.10
N PRO A 20 -10.05 13.72 6.50
CA PRO A 20 -10.00 12.89 5.32
C PRO A 20 -9.29 13.64 4.17
N ALA A 21 -8.38 12.94 3.50
CA ALA A 21 -7.74 13.44 2.29
C ALA A 21 -8.52 12.94 1.07
N ILE A 22 -8.72 13.82 0.09
CA ILE A 22 -9.28 13.43 -1.21
C ILE A 22 -8.14 12.90 -2.07
N ILE A 23 -8.32 11.69 -2.60
CA ILE A 23 -7.38 11.06 -3.54
C ILE A 23 -8.11 10.69 -4.84
N GLY A 24 -7.37 10.55 -5.94
CA GLY A 24 -7.92 10.14 -7.22
C GLY A 24 -8.13 8.63 -7.32
N TRP A 25 -8.64 8.16 -8.47
CA TRP A 25 -8.79 6.73 -8.74
C TRP A 25 -7.46 5.98 -8.93
N ARG A 26 -6.37 6.74 -9.15
CA ARG A 26 -4.98 6.27 -9.04
C ARG A 26 -4.10 7.39 -8.49
N GLU A 27 -3.09 7.01 -7.72
CA GLU A 27 -2.17 7.92 -7.06
C GLU A 27 -0.75 7.35 -7.08
N TRP A 28 0.23 8.24 -7.01
CA TRP A 28 1.60 7.86 -6.74
C TRP A 28 1.78 7.44 -5.29
N VAL A 29 2.44 6.32 -5.08
CA VAL A 29 2.72 5.73 -3.76
C VAL A 29 4.21 5.47 -3.64
N GLY A 30 4.82 5.99 -2.59
CA GLY A 30 6.18 5.64 -2.19
C GLY A 30 6.19 4.34 -1.40
N LEU A 31 7.25 3.55 -1.59
CA LEU A 31 7.52 2.31 -0.87
C LEU A 31 8.95 2.37 -0.32
N PRO A 32 9.24 3.24 0.67
CA PRO A 32 10.62 3.58 1.05
C PRO A 32 11.45 2.39 1.52
N GLU A 33 10.81 1.36 2.06
CA GLU A 33 11.47 0.15 2.52
C GLU A 33 11.69 -0.90 1.41
N LEU A 34 11.08 -0.76 0.26
CA LEU A 34 11.09 -1.75 -0.80
C LEU A 34 11.78 -1.26 -2.08
N GLN A 35 11.58 0.00 -2.45
CA GLN A 35 12.17 0.61 -3.65
C GLN A 35 12.26 2.14 -3.52
N ARG A 36 13.17 2.75 -4.29
CA ARG A 36 13.34 4.22 -4.30
C ARG A 36 12.30 4.95 -5.13
N ALA A 37 11.94 4.41 -6.30
CA ALA A 37 11.00 5.05 -7.20
C ALA A 37 9.57 4.88 -6.71
N PRO A 38 8.74 5.93 -6.76
CA PRO A 38 7.32 5.78 -6.46
C PRO A 38 6.62 4.92 -7.52
N LEU A 39 5.53 4.30 -7.12
CA LEU A 39 4.73 3.41 -7.93
C LEU A 39 3.34 3.99 -8.15
N LEU A 40 2.83 3.96 -9.39
CA LEU A 40 1.46 4.37 -9.68
C LEU A 40 0.50 3.26 -9.28
N SER A 41 -0.24 3.49 -8.20
CA SER A 41 -1.19 2.54 -7.61
C SER A 41 -2.63 2.85 -8.01
N LYS A 42 -3.42 1.81 -8.31
CA LYS A 42 -4.86 1.94 -8.46
C LYS A 42 -5.54 1.99 -7.09
N ILE A 43 -6.43 2.94 -6.92
CA ILE A 43 -7.31 3.03 -5.75
C ILE A 43 -8.54 2.16 -6.02
N ASP A 44 -8.69 1.06 -5.28
CA ASP A 44 -9.67 0.03 -5.57
C ASP A 44 -10.72 -0.10 -4.45
N THR A 45 -11.81 0.64 -4.59
CA THR A 45 -12.92 0.60 -3.62
C THR A 45 -13.70 -0.73 -3.66
N GLY A 46 -13.51 -1.54 -4.70
CA GLY A 46 -14.10 -2.89 -4.82
C GLY A 46 -13.30 -3.98 -4.10
N ALA A 47 -11.99 -3.76 -3.91
CA ALA A 47 -11.13 -4.70 -3.20
C ALA A 47 -11.12 -4.41 -1.69
N TRP A 48 -10.99 -5.46 -0.87
CA TRP A 48 -10.74 -5.30 0.56
C TRP A 48 -9.25 -5.08 0.84
N SER A 49 -8.39 -5.91 0.26
CA SER A 49 -6.96 -5.97 0.57
C SER A 49 -6.13 -5.09 -0.37
N ASN A 50 -5.02 -4.58 0.16
CA ASN A 50 -3.95 -4.04 -0.66
C ASN A 50 -3.19 -5.20 -1.31
N THR A 51 -2.75 -5.03 -2.54
CA THR A 51 -1.94 -6.03 -3.25
C THR A 51 -0.80 -5.35 -3.99
N LEU A 52 0.39 -5.90 -3.85
CA LEU A 52 1.61 -5.46 -4.51
C LEU A 52 2.12 -6.57 -5.42
N HIS A 53 2.58 -6.19 -6.61
CA HIS A 53 3.26 -7.11 -7.51
C HIS A 53 4.53 -7.66 -6.86
N ALA A 54 4.72 -8.94 -7.03
CA ALA A 54 5.95 -9.62 -6.67
C ALA A 54 6.28 -10.68 -7.73
N ALA A 55 7.47 -10.59 -8.28
CA ALA A 55 8.07 -11.59 -9.16
C ALA A 55 9.02 -12.49 -8.36
N ASP A 56 9.27 -13.68 -8.89
CA ASP A 56 10.26 -14.64 -8.36
C ASP A 56 10.10 -14.89 -6.85
N ILE A 57 8.87 -15.16 -6.44
CA ILE A 57 8.56 -15.38 -5.02
C ILE A 57 9.22 -16.67 -4.51
N GLU A 58 10.07 -16.53 -3.50
CA GLU A 58 10.72 -17.63 -2.77
C GLU A 58 10.30 -17.57 -1.31
N ILE A 59 9.82 -18.71 -0.77
CA ILE A 59 9.50 -18.84 0.65
C ILE A 59 10.70 -19.46 1.37
N ILE A 60 11.20 -18.74 2.36
CA ILE A 60 12.30 -19.17 3.21
C ILE A 60 11.69 -19.61 4.55
N GLU A 61 11.57 -20.93 4.73
CA GLU A 61 11.11 -21.48 6.00
C GLU A 61 12.19 -21.32 7.06
N SER A 62 11.87 -20.58 8.09
CA SER A 62 12.78 -20.37 9.23
C SER A 62 11.99 -20.23 10.54
N ARG A 63 12.69 -20.37 11.66
CA ARG A 63 12.14 -20.12 13.00
C ARG A 63 12.78 -18.86 13.58
N PRO A 64 12.03 -18.01 14.30
CA PRO A 64 10.63 -18.16 14.73
C PRO A 64 9.59 -17.86 13.67
N GLU A 65 9.94 -17.20 12.54
CA GLU A 65 8.99 -16.80 11.51
C GLU A 65 9.53 -17.09 10.12
N SER A 66 8.66 -17.52 9.21
CA SER A 66 8.98 -17.69 7.79
C SER A 66 9.17 -16.33 7.12
N ARG A 67 10.08 -16.30 6.17
CA ARG A 67 10.38 -15.10 5.37
C ARG A 67 10.02 -15.32 3.91
N ILE A 68 9.82 -14.24 3.22
CA ILE A 68 9.59 -14.24 1.78
C ILE A 68 10.64 -13.37 1.10
N ARG A 69 11.19 -13.90 0.02
CA ARG A 69 12.12 -13.20 -0.86
C ARG A 69 11.46 -13.04 -2.22
N PHE A 70 11.51 -11.85 -2.79
CA PHE A 70 10.84 -11.53 -4.05
C PHE A 70 11.50 -10.33 -4.72
N ARG A 71 11.10 -10.04 -5.95
CA ARG A 71 11.47 -8.83 -6.68
C ARG A 71 10.23 -8.02 -7.06
N LEU A 72 10.35 -6.70 -7.07
CA LEU A 72 9.27 -5.81 -7.53
C LEU A 72 9.27 -5.67 -9.06
N GLU A 73 10.43 -5.82 -9.69
CA GLU A 73 10.65 -5.83 -11.12
C GLU A 73 11.53 -7.04 -11.46
N GLU A 74 11.35 -7.64 -12.64
CA GLU A 74 12.10 -8.84 -13.04
C GLU A 74 13.62 -8.66 -13.02
N GLU A 75 14.10 -7.45 -13.36
CA GLU A 75 15.53 -7.09 -13.32
C GLU A 75 15.90 -6.31 -12.04
N GLY A 76 14.97 -6.17 -11.11
CA GLY A 76 15.15 -5.44 -9.85
C GLY A 76 15.94 -6.21 -8.80
N GLY A 77 16.32 -5.49 -7.75
CA GLY A 77 16.95 -6.09 -6.58
C GLY A 77 16.01 -7.00 -5.80
N TRP A 78 16.59 -7.97 -5.11
CA TRP A 78 15.84 -8.83 -4.19
C TRP A 78 15.42 -8.07 -2.92
N VAL A 79 14.18 -8.28 -2.52
CA VAL A 79 13.62 -7.82 -1.25
C VAL A 79 13.30 -9.03 -0.39
N GLU A 80 13.64 -8.98 0.89
CA GLU A 80 13.32 -10.02 1.85
C GLU A 80 12.54 -9.43 3.03
N ARG A 81 11.41 -10.06 3.38
CA ARG A 81 10.51 -9.63 4.46
C ARG A 81 9.98 -10.81 5.25
N PRO A 82 9.65 -10.61 6.55
CA PRO A 82 8.89 -11.59 7.31
C PRO A 82 7.48 -11.75 6.72
N ILE A 83 6.98 -12.99 6.71
CA ILE A 83 5.57 -13.25 6.38
C ILE A 83 4.76 -13.02 7.64
N GLN A 84 3.89 -12.01 7.63
CA GLN A 84 3.00 -11.71 8.75
C GLN A 84 1.90 -12.76 8.90
N ARG A 85 1.35 -13.17 7.77
CA ARG A 85 0.30 -14.20 7.67
C ARG A 85 0.06 -14.60 6.23
N TRP A 86 -0.76 -15.62 6.05
CA TRP A 86 -1.32 -16.00 4.76
C TRP A 86 -2.78 -15.54 4.67
N ARG A 87 -3.18 -15.04 3.52
CA ARG A 87 -4.55 -14.59 3.27
C ARG A 87 -5.14 -15.34 2.08
N ARG A 88 -6.31 -15.90 2.27
CA ARG A 88 -7.13 -16.46 1.19
C ARG A 88 -7.84 -15.32 0.48
N ILE A 89 -7.61 -15.19 -0.82
CA ILE A 89 -8.23 -14.19 -1.69
C ILE A 89 -9.09 -14.91 -2.69
N ARG A 90 -10.35 -14.48 -2.80
CA ARG A 90 -11.26 -14.92 -3.86
C ARG A 90 -11.35 -13.82 -4.89
N ASP A 91 -11.14 -14.17 -6.17
CA ASP A 91 -11.33 -13.25 -7.28
C ASP A 91 -12.81 -13.20 -7.72
N SER A 92 -13.12 -12.31 -8.67
CA SER A 92 -14.48 -12.17 -9.21
C SER A 92 -14.97 -13.41 -9.96
N GLY A 93 -14.08 -14.28 -10.42
CA GLY A 93 -14.38 -15.56 -11.04
C GLY A 93 -14.62 -16.69 -10.04
N GLY A 94 -14.48 -16.41 -8.74
CA GLY A 94 -14.67 -17.39 -7.66
C GLY A 94 -13.43 -18.22 -7.34
N HIS A 95 -12.31 -18.05 -8.03
CA HIS A 95 -11.07 -18.76 -7.74
C HIS A 95 -10.44 -18.25 -6.44
N GLU A 96 -10.02 -19.18 -5.61
CA GLU A 96 -9.34 -18.88 -4.36
C GLU A 96 -7.83 -19.10 -4.49
N THR A 97 -7.07 -18.11 -4.05
CA THR A 97 -5.60 -18.17 -3.96
C THR A 97 -5.14 -17.84 -2.55
N LEU A 98 -4.15 -18.55 -2.06
CA LEU A 98 -3.49 -18.25 -0.78
C LEU A 98 -2.30 -17.35 -1.07
N ARG A 99 -2.28 -16.14 -0.48
CA ARG A 99 -1.24 -15.15 -0.72
C ARG A 99 -0.50 -14.81 0.55
N PRO A 100 0.85 -14.69 0.51
CA PRO A 100 1.62 -14.20 1.62
C PRO A 100 1.34 -12.71 1.83
N VAL A 101 1.31 -12.30 3.08
CA VAL A 101 1.10 -10.92 3.51
C VAL A 101 2.36 -10.43 4.21
N ILE A 102 2.88 -9.31 3.76
CA ILE A 102 3.98 -8.59 4.41
C ILE A 102 3.48 -7.27 5.01
N ARG A 103 4.27 -6.69 5.90
CA ARG A 103 4.08 -5.36 6.44
C ARG A 103 5.11 -4.41 5.84
N THR A 104 4.69 -3.22 5.45
CA THR A 104 5.56 -2.19 4.87
C THR A 104 4.98 -0.81 5.07
N THR A 105 5.86 0.19 5.09
CA THR A 105 5.46 1.59 5.07
C THR A 105 5.15 2.03 3.63
N ILE A 106 4.06 2.78 3.47
CA ILE A 106 3.76 3.51 2.24
C ILE A 106 3.68 5.01 2.51
N GLU A 107 4.08 5.78 1.50
CA GLU A 107 3.93 7.24 1.46
C GLU A 107 2.87 7.59 0.43
N ILE A 108 1.82 8.29 0.84
CA ILE A 108 0.74 8.78 -0.05
C ILE A 108 0.13 10.06 0.51
N ALA A 109 -0.15 11.03 -0.35
CA ALA A 109 -0.74 12.31 0.04
C ALA A 109 0.04 12.99 1.19
N SER A 110 1.37 12.97 1.12
CA SER A 110 2.31 13.51 2.12
C SER A 110 2.15 12.93 3.52
N ARG A 111 1.69 11.69 3.62
CA ARG A 111 1.52 10.94 4.88
C ARG A 111 2.11 9.54 4.75
N ASP A 112 2.62 9.05 5.86
CA ASP A 112 3.17 7.71 5.99
C ASP A 112 2.17 6.78 6.69
N PHE A 113 2.05 5.57 6.19
CA PHE A 113 1.18 4.54 6.75
C PHE A 113 1.92 3.21 6.78
N ASP A 114 1.86 2.55 7.93
CA ASP A 114 2.30 1.17 8.07
C ASP A 114 1.12 0.26 7.73
N ILE A 115 1.23 -0.50 6.65
CA ILE A 115 0.14 -1.31 6.11
C ILE A 115 0.55 -2.75 5.85
N GLU A 116 -0.46 -3.62 5.82
CA GLU A 116 -0.33 -4.96 5.26
C GLU A 116 -0.62 -4.96 3.77
N VAL A 117 0.22 -5.66 3.00
CA VAL A 117 0.00 -5.89 1.58
C VAL A 117 0.12 -7.37 1.25
N CYS A 118 -0.79 -7.88 0.43
CA CYS A 118 -0.69 -9.21 -0.17
C CYS A 118 0.27 -9.15 -1.34
N LEU A 119 1.15 -10.14 -1.46
CA LEU A 119 2.02 -10.29 -2.62
C LEU A 119 1.36 -11.22 -3.64
N ALA A 120 1.42 -10.84 -4.91
CA ALA A 120 0.92 -11.63 -6.02
C ALA A 120 1.62 -11.26 -7.32
N ASP A 121 1.70 -12.18 -8.25
CA ASP A 121 2.11 -11.85 -9.60
C ASP A 121 1.02 -10.99 -10.27
N ARG A 122 1.42 -9.79 -10.67
CA ARG A 122 0.60 -8.82 -11.37
C ARG A 122 1.26 -8.33 -12.67
N SER A 123 2.19 -9.12 -13.20
CA SER A 123 2.99 -8.78 -14.39
C SER A 123 2.13 -8.47 -15.62
N THR A 124 1.01 -9.19 -15.78
CA THR A 124 0.04 -8.99 -16.87
C THR A 124 -0.97 -7.86 -16.63
N LEU A 125 -0.98 -7.26 -15.43
CA LEU A 125 -1.96 -6.23 -15.05
C LEU A 125 -1.37 -4.83 -15.20
N LYS A 126 -2.22 -3.88 -15.61
CA LYS A 126 -1.83 -2.49 -15.84
C LYS A 126 -1.23 -1.80 -14.59
N HIS A 127 -1.72 -2.16 -13.41
CA HIS A 127 -1.24 -1.57 -12.16
C HIS A 127 -0.56 -2.62 -11.29
N ARG A 128 0.70 -2.39 -10.99
CA ARG A 128 1.53 -3.25 -10.14
C ARG A 128 1.08 -3.24 -8.67
N MET A 129 0.32 -2.21 -8.26
CA MET A 129 -0.22 -2.09 -6.92
C MET A 129 -1.68 -1.66 -6.94
N ILE A 130 -2.46 -2.18 -6.00
CA ILE A 130 -3.79 -1.69 -5.67
C ILE A 130 -3.89 -1.42 -4.17
N LEU A 131 -4.61 -0.36 -3.81
CA LEU A 131 -4.96 -0.01 -2.44
C LEU A 131 -6.45 -0.24 -2.22
N GLY A 132 -6.77 -1.17 -1.35
CA GLY A 132 -8.14 -1.59 -1.05
C GLY A 132 -8.76 -0.86 0.15
N ARG A 133 -10.00 -1.23 0.48
CA ARG A 133 -10.78 -0.59 1.55
C ARG A 133 -10.15 -0.69 2.94
N ASN A 134 -9.36 -1.73 3.23
CA ASN A 134 -8.67 -1.85 4.51
C ASN A 134 -7.70 -0.69 4.77
N PHE A 135 -7.11 -0.12 3.72
CA PHE A 135 -6.30 1.08 3.76
C PHE A 135 -7.15 2.36 3.63
N LEU A 136 -8.05 2.42 2.64
CA LEU A 136 -8.80 3.64 2.30
C LEU A 136 -9.64 4.16 3.47
N ARG A 137 -10.15 3.27 4.31
CA ARG A 137 -10.90 3.62 5.53
C ARG A 137 -10.10 4.38 6.59
N LEU A 138 -8.78 4.47 6.45
CA LEU A 138 -7.91 5.21 7.38
C LEU A 138 -8.03 6.73 7.23
N GLY A 139 -8.89 7.23 6.35
CA GLY A 139 -9.17 8.65 6.21
C GLY A 139 -9.04 9.16 4.78
N PHE A 140 -9.52 8.39 3.80
CA PHE A 140 -9.49 8.80 2.39
C PHE A 140 -10.89 8.84 1.79
N ILE A 141 -11.12 9.86 0.95
CA ILE A 141 -12.28 9.99 0.07
C ILE A 141 -11.77 9.86 -1.35
N VAL A 142 -12.35 8.96 -2.13
CA VAL A 142 -11.92 8.70 -3.51
C VAL A 142 -12.75 9.53 -4.47
N ASN A 143 -12.08 10.35 -5.28
CA ASN A 143 -12.69 11.06 -6.39
C ASN A 143 -12.42 10.30 -7.71
N PRO A 144 -13.41 9.61 -8.29
CA PRO A 144 -13.22 8.78 -9.47
C PRO A 144 -13.00 9.59 -10.76
N SER A 145 -13.27 10.88 -10.75
CA SER A 145 -13.06 11.76 -11.91
C SER A 145 -11.64 12.31 -12.03
N ARG A 146 -10.78 12.08 -11.01
CA ARG A 146 -9.42 12.62 -10.94
C ARG A 146 -8.40 11.52 -10.68
N GLN A 147 -7.14 11.82 -11.04
CA GLN A 147 -5.99 10.95 -10.80
C GLN A 147 -4.78 11.79 -10.42
N CYS A 148 -3.84 11.20 -9.69
CA CYS A 148 -2.57 11.83 -9.31
C CYS A 148 -2.80 13.23 -8.73
N ILE A 149 -3.72 13.33 -7.75
CA ILE A 149 -4.10 14.61 -7.11
C ILE A 149 -2.92 15.11 -6.27
N HIS A 150 -2.16 14.18 -5.66
CA HIS A 150 -1.04 14.51 -4.81
C HIS A 150 0.28 14.28 -5.53
N THR A 151 1.14 15.30 -5.50
CA THR A 151 2.50 15.21 -5.99
C THR A 151 3.36 14.47 -4.96
N MET A 152 4.16 13.50 -5.41
CA MET A 152 5.18 12.89 -4.58
C MET A 152 6.36 13.84 -4.46
N ILE A 153 6.53 14.46 -3.30
CA ILE A 153 7.77 15.17 -2.95
C ILE A 153 8.73 14.12 -2.41
N ARG A 154 9.87 13.93 -3.08
CA ARG A 154 10.91 13.02 -2.59
C ARG A 154 11.37 13.46 -1.20
N SER A 155 11.66 12.51 -0.33
CA SER A 155 12.17 12.77 1.03
C SER A 155 13.43 13.65 1.04
N GLU A 156 14.25 13.59 0.00
CA GLU A 156 15.42 14.42 -0.21
C GLU A 156 15.07 15.92 -0.38
N GLU A 157 13.99 16.24 -1.08
CA GLU A 157 13.50 17.61 -1.27
C GLU A 157 12.83 18.18 0.00
N ARG A 158 12.29 17.32 0.87
CA ARG A 158 11.74 17.74 2.18
C ARG A 158 12.82 18.27 3.14
N ILE A 159 14.02 17.73 3.06
CA ILE A 159 15.13 18.15 3.94
C ILE A 159 15.63 19.55 3.53
N GLU A 160 15.68 19.85 2.24
CA GLU A 160 16.09 21.16 1.74
C GLU A 160 15.04 22.26 2.03
N MET A 161 13.74 21.97 1.96
CA MET A 161 12.68 22.92 2.28
C MET A 161 12.54 23.21 3.78
N GLY A 162 12.86 22.25 4.65
CA GLY A 162 12.86 22.43 6.13
C GLY A 162 14.04 23.18 6.69
N SER A 163 15.05 23.47 5.87
CA SER A 163 16.28 24.20 6.26
C SER A 163 16.28 25.68 5.86
N MET A 164 15.18 26.20 5.31
CA MET A 164 15.06 27.57 4.82
C MET A 164 14.15 28.47 5.68
N ASP A 165 13.78 28.03 6.92
CA ASP A 165 13.12 28.88 7.93
C ASP A 165 14.06 29.28 9.05
#